data_e96378deacad79279f422d0e8a832d24
#
_entry.id   e96378deacad79279f422d0e8a832d24
#
_cell.length_a   1.000
_cell.length_b   1.000
_cell.length_c   1.000
_cell.angle_alpha   90.00
_cell.angle_beta   90.00
_cell.angle_gamma   90.00
#
_symmetry.space_group_name_H-M   'P 1'
#
loop_
_entity.id
_entity.type
_entity.pdbx_description
1 polymer ?
#
loop_
_entity_poly.entity_id
_entity_poly.type
_entity_poly.pdbx_seq_one_letter_code
_entity_poly.pdbx_strand_id
1 'polypeptide(L)'
;IQIGTTCHYHGQKDVFLKHIITLGKSDLIDGVIVESYETEEEVLMAWTRFMNTLDPDIITGYNIWGFDLKYLYDRSVLLGISDDFCQLGRIRGKTSKLVEKQLQSSALGQNFFYILEMEGRVQVDIMKVVQRDFKLDMYKLDFVAETFLKSNKVDLGPKELFKKFKEGGPANIKEIAVYCVQDCELCNRLMNKLEIITNNVGMGNVCHVPFYWLFLRGQGVKIYSLVARQCRLEEFLLKLQRKGAD
;
A
#
# COMPACT_ATOMS: atom_id res chain seq x y z
N ILE A 1 -0.17 16.81 -7.85
CA ILE A 1 -0.32 15.38 -7.50
C ILE A 1 0.08 14.50 -8.68
N GLN A 2 0.72 13.36 -8.44
CA GLN A 2 0.99 12.33 -9.43
C GLN A 2 0.78 10.98 -8.75
N ILE A 3 0.23 10.00 -9.49
CA ILE A 3 -0.05 8.66 -8.96
C ILE A 3 0.61 7.65 -9.89
N GLY A 4 1.75 7.10 -9.46
CA GLY A 4 2.44 6.01 -10.16
C GLY A 4 1.89 4.66 -9.72
N THR A 5 1.81 3.71 -10.66
CA THR A 5 1.41 2.34 -10.39
C THR A 5 2.22 1.38 -11.25
N THR A 6 2.73 0.34 -10.63
CA THR A 6 3.39 -0.78 -11.32
C THR A 6 2.73 -2.08 -10.92
N CYS A 7 2.47 -2.96 -11.88
CA CYS A 7 1.70 -4.17 -11.65
C CYS A 7 2.49 -5.41 -12.07
N HIS A 8 2.46 -6.43 -11.24
CA HIS A 8 3.01 -7.74 -11.56
C HIS A 8 2.13 -8.86 -10.99
N TYR A 9 2.21 -10.03 -11.58
CA TYR A 9 1.58 -11.22 -11.00
C TYR A 9 2.49 -11.83 -9.94
N HIS A 10 1.90 -12.26 -8.83
CA HIS A 10 2.66 -12.96 -7.79
C HIS A 10 3.35 -14.20 -8.36
N GLY A 11 4.62 -14.37 -8.03
CA GLY A 11 5.48 -15.45 -8.59
C GLY A 11 6.16 -15.11 -9.92
N GLN A 12 5.80 -14.01 -10.58
CA GLN A 12 6.52 -13.50 -11.74
C GLN A 12 7.47 -12.38 -11.31
N LYS A 13 8.62 -12.26 -11.98
CA LYS A 13 9.62 -11.21 -11.68
C LYS A 13 9.32 -9.90 -12.40
N ASP A 14 8.72 -10.01 -13.57
CA ASP A 14 8.56 -8.88 -14.46
C ASP A 14 7.26 -8.13 -14.18
N VAL A 15 7.36 -6.81 -14.26
CA VAL A 15 6.22 -5.90 -14.21
C VAL A 15 5.55 -5.92 -15.57
N PHE A 16 4.26 -6.28 -15.63
CA PHE A 16 3.52 -6.32 -16.89
C PHE A 16 2.90 -4.97 -17.27
N LEU A 17 2.78 -4.06 -16.29
CA LEU A 17 2.19 -2.74 -16.49
C LEU A 17 2.91 -1.69 -15.63
N LYS A 18 3.31 -0.59 -16.27
CA LYS A 18 3.75 0.64 -15.62
C LYS A 18 2.82 1.75 -16.07
N HIS A 19 2.25 2.45 -15.12
CA HIS A 19 1.25 3.47 -15.37
C HIS A 19 1.50 4.68 -14.47
N ILE A 20 1.29 5.87 -15.00
CA ILE A 20 1.40 7.13 -14.26
C ILE A 20 0.26 8.07 -14.63
N ILE A 21 -0.41 8.60 -13.63
CA ILE A 21 -1.40 9.66 -13.77
C ILE A 21 -0.78 10.96 -13.27
N THR A 22 -0.77 12.00 -14.10
CA THR A 22 -0.11 13.27 -13.78
C THR A 22 -1.10 14.43 -13.78
N LEU A 23 -0.93 15.33 -12.83
CA LEU A 23 -1.52 16.66 -12.89
C LEU A 23 -0.61 17.55 -13.74
N GLY A 24 -1.17 18.04 -14.85
CA GLY A 24 -0.42 18.72 -15.90
C GLY A 24 0.15 17.76 -16.94
N LYS A 25 0.33 18.29 -18.15
CA LYS A 25 0.81 17.52 -19.30
C LYS A 25 2.25 17.04 -19.08
N SER A 26 2.47 15.74 -19.27
CA SER A 26 3.80 15.12 -19.28
C SER A 26 4.20 14.70 -20.70
N ASP A 27 5.51 14.71 -20.97
CA ASP A 27 6.04 14.01 -22.15
C ASP A 27 5.95 12.50 -21.97
N LEU A 28 5.97 11.78 -23.09
CA LEU A 28 5.94 10.33 -23.11
C LEU A 28 7.16 9.73 -22.39
N ILE A 29 6.92 8.65 -21.66
CA ILE A 29 7.92 7.87 -20.94
C ILE A 29 7.96 6.48 -21.58
N ASP A 30 9.13 6.05 -22.01
CA ASP A 30 9.29 4.74 -22.66
C ASP A 30 8.87 3.60 -21.72
N GLY A 31 8.03 2.71 -22.22
CA GLY A 31 7.51 1.57 -21.46
C GLY A 31 6.52 1.91 -20.35
N VAL A 32 6.02 3.15 -20.26
CA VAL A 32 5.04 3.60 -19.25
C VAL A 32 3.81 4.19 -19.93
N ILE A 33 2.63 3.78 -19.50
CA ILE A 33 1.37 4.42 -19.89
C ILE A 33 1.24 5.71 -19.09
N VAL A 34 1.17 6.85 -19.80
CA VAL A 34 1.06 8.18 -19.20
C VAL A 34 -0.32 8.75 -19.48
N GLU A 35 -1.05 9.03 -18.41
CA GLU A 35 -2.30 9.79 -18.46
C GLU A 35 -2.09 11.16 -17.80
N SER A 36 -2.44 12.24 -18.50
CA SER A 36 -2.27 13.61 -18.01
C SER A 36 -3.62 14.32 -17.96
N TYR A 37 -3.88 15.00 -16.85
CA TYR A 37 -5.11 15.71 -16.61
C TYR A 37 -4.83 17.15 -16.15
N GLU A 38 -5.79 18.05 -16.32
CA GLU A 38 -5.65 19.46 -15.99
C GLU A 38 -6.06 19.75 -14.55
N THR A 39 -6.97 18.96 -14.01
CA THR A 39 -7.50 19.15 -12.66
C THR A 39 -7.14 18.00 -11.72
N GLU A 40 -7.05 18.29 -10.43
CA GLU A 40 -6.78 17.28 -9.41
C GLU A 40 -7.94 16.29 -9.26
N GLU A 41 -9.17 16.75 -9.47
CA GLU A 41 -10.37 15.93 -9.49
C GLU A 41 -10.27 14.85 -10.56
N GLU A 42 -9.91 15.24 -11.80
CA GLU A 42 -9.73 14.28 -12.91
C GLU A 42 -8.65 13.24 -12.61
N VAL A 43 -7.52 13.64 -11.99
CA VAL A 43 -6.44 12.74 -11.56
C VAL A 43 -6.96 11.70 -10.57
N LEU A 44 -7.70 12.11 -9.55
CA LEU A 44 -8.25 11.22 -8.54
C LEU A 44 -9.30 10.26 -9.14
N MET A 45 -10.18 10.77 -9.98
CA MET A 45 -11.21 9.96 -10.66
C MET A 45 -10.59 9.01 -11.68
N ALA A 46 -9.50 9.40 -12.36
CA ALA A 46 -8.74 8.52 -13.24
C ALA A 46 -8.15 7.34 -12.47
N TRP A 47 -7.60 7.58 -11.28
CA TRP A 47 -7.09 6.51 -10.42
C TRP A 47 -8.20 5.56 -9.97
N THR A 48 -9.36 6.07 -9.58
CA THR A 48 -10.51 5.23 -9.23
C THR A 48 -10.95 4.34 -10.42
N ARG A 49 -11.03 4.90 -11.63
CA ARG A 49 -11.33 4.12 -12.84
C ARG A 49 -10.26 3.06 -13.12
N PHE A 50 -9.00 3.45 -13.00
CA PHE A 50 -7.86 2.53 -13.17
C PHE A 50 -7.93 1.36 -12.18
N MET A 51 -8.16 1.64 -10.90
CA MET A 51 -8.28 0.61 -9.85
C MET A 51 -9.44 -0.36 -10.11
N ASN A 52 -10.56 0.13 -10.60
CA ASN A 52 -11.72 -0.71 -10.91
C ASN A 52 -11.53 -1.51 -12.20
N THR A 53 -10.80 -0.98 -13.17
CA THR A 53 -10.50 -1.67 -14.43
C THR A 53 -9.44 -2.74 -14.26
N LEU A 54 -8.37 -2.42 -13.55
CA LEU A 54 -7.26 -3.34 -13.26
C LEU A 54 -7.67 -4.44 -12.29
N ASP A 55 -8.55 -4.12 -11.35
CA ASP A 55 -9.08 -5.01 -10.31
C ASP A 55 -8.01 -5.78 -9.52
N PRO A 56 -7.01 -5.13 -8.91
CA PRO A 56 -5.93 -5.81 -8.21
C PRO A 56 -6.42 -6.49 -6.94
N ASP A 57 -5.86 -7.68 -6.62
CA ASP A 57 -6.13 -8.37 -5.35
C ASP A 57 -5.37 -7.74 -4.19
N ILE A 58 -4.14 -7.30 -4.46
CA ILE A 58 -3.24 -6.72 -3.46
C ILE A 58 -2.80 -5.33 -3.91
N ILE A 59 -2.94 -4.37 -3.02
CA ILE A 59 -2.43 -3.01 -3.16
C ILE A 59 -1.26 -2.87 -2.21
N THR A 60 -0.12 -2.47 -2.74
CA THR A 60 1.09 -2.31 -1.95
C THR A 60 1.78 -0.99 -2.25
N GLY A 61 2.61 -0.56 -1.33
CA GLY A 61 3.49 0.58 -1.47
C GLY A 61 4.31 0.77 -0.21
N TYR A 62 5.01 1.88 -0.15
CA TYR A 62 5.89 2.19 0.96
C TYR A 62 5.31 3.33 1.81
N ASN A 63 4.95 3.05 3.04
CA ASN A 63 4.30 3.97 3.98
C ASN A 63 2.90 4.46 3.53
N ILE A 64 2.20 3.65 2.77
CA ILE A 64 0.86 4.00 2.23
C ILE A 64 -0.18 4.21 3.34
N TRP A 65 -0.02 3.56 4.49
CA TRP A 65 -0.90 3.74 5.65
C TRP A 65 -0.54 4.97 6.50
N GLY A 66 0.69 5.48 6.35
CA GLY A 66 1.12 6.70 7.04
C GLY A 66 0.85 7.96 6.24
N PHE A 67 0.77 7.87 4.92
CA PHE A 67 0.68 9.07 4.08
C PHE A 67 -0.27 8.92 2.87
N ASP A 68 0.04 8.07 1.89
CA ASP A 68 -0.53 8.15 0.55
C ASP A 68 -2.06 8.02 0.53
N LEU A 69 -2.61 6.96 1.12
CA LEU A 69 -4.05 6.69 1.06
C LEU A 69 -4.86 7.74 1.82
N LYS A 70 -4.32 8.21 2.95
CA LYS A 70 -4.94 9.31 3.69
C LYS A 70 -4.91 10.61 2.89
N TYR A 71 -3.79 10.91 2.26
CA TYR A 71 -3.65 12.11 1.45
C TYR A 71 -4.65 12.13 0.29
N LEU A 72 -4.78 11.03 -0.47
CA LEU A 72 -5.75 10.91 -1.56
C LEU A 72 -7.19 11.08 -1.06
N TYR A 73 -7.53 10.47 0.07
CA TYR A 73 -8.84 10.60 0.70
C TYR A 73 -9.12 12.05 1.12
N ASP A 74 -8.20 12.68 1.86
CA ASP A 74 -8.36 14.07 2.32
C ASP A 74 -8.53 15.02 1.13
N ARG A 75 -7.80 14.80 0.03
CA ARG A 75 -7.96 15.60 -1.21
C ARG A 75 -9.34 15.38 -1.84
N SER A 76 -9.82 14.14 -1.90
CA SER A 76 -11.16 13.87 -2.45
C SER A 76 -12.28 14.52 -1.65
N VAL A 77 -12.12 14.59 -0.32
CA VAL A 77 -13.06 15.30 0.56
C VAL A 77 -13.03 16.81 0.30
N LEU A 78 -11.83 17.41 0.21
CA LEU A 78 -11.67 18.85 -0.08
C LEU A 78 -12.24 19.25 -1.44
N LEU A 79 -12.20 18.36 -2.42
CA LEU A 79 -12.74 18.58 -3.77
C LEU A 79 -14.23 18.23 -3.86
N GLY A 80 -14.85 17.68 -2.81
CA GLY A 80 -16.27 17.31 -2.81
C GLY A 80 -16.60 16.06 -3.63
N ILE A 81 -15.62 15.23 -3.97
CA ILE A 81 -15.77 14.03 -4.81
C ILE A 81 -15.56 12.71 -4.03
N SER A 82 -15.56 12.77 -2.70
CA SER A 82 -15.21 11.61 -1.87
C SER A 82 -16.10 10.39 -2.10
N ASP A 83 -17.38 10.57 -2.38
CA ASP A 83 -18.32 9.45 -2.59
C ASP A 83 -18.00 8.68 -3.88
N ASP A 84 -17.64 9.38 -4.94
CA ASP A 84 -17.27 8.79 -6.23
C ASP A 84 -15.82 8.23 -6.19
N PHE A 85 -14.90 8.99 -5.61
CA PHE A 85 -13.50 8.55 -5.43
C PHE A 85 -13.42 7.26 -4.62
N CYS A 86 -14.19 7.14 -3.55
CA CYS A 86 -14.15 6.00 -2.64
C CYS A 86 -14.86 4.73 -3.15
N GLN A 87 -15.28 4.68 -4.43
CA GLN A 87 -15.76 3.46 -5.08
C GLN A 87 -14.60 2.52 -5.45
N LEU A 88 -13.79 2.12 -4.46
CA LEU A 88 -12.53 1.38 -4.65
C LEU A 88 -12.62 -0.10 -4.26
N GLY A 89 -13.71 -0.50 -3.61
CA GLY A 89 -13.93 -1.90 -3.21
C GLY A 89 -14.56 -2.74 -4.31
N ARG A 90 -14.60 -4.06 -4.11
CA ARG A 90 -15.24 -5.03 -5.02
C ARG A 90 -16.74 -5.24 -4.74
N ILE A 91 -17.25 -4.70 -3.64
CA ILE A 91 -18.66 -4.81 -3.28
C ILE A 91 -19.42 -3.61 -3.85
N ARG A 92 -20.32 -3.88 -4.78
CA ARG A 92 -21.13 -2.82 -5.42
C ARG A 92 -21.97 -2.08 -4.38
N GLY A 93 -22.00 -0.75 -4.50
CA GLY A 93 -22.78 0.12 -3.61
C GLY A 93 -22.17 0.31 -2.22
N LYS A 94 -20.96 -0.20 -1.97
CA LYS A 94 -20.23 0.03 -0.73
C LYS A 94 -19.06 0.97 -0.97
N THR A 95 -19.09 2.10 -0.30
CA THR A 95 -18.04 3.13 -0.35
C THR A 95 -16.91 2.78 0.61
N SER A 96 -15.67 2.89 0.15
CA SER A 96 -14.47 2.74 0.98
C SER A 96 -14.40 3.83 2.04
N LYS A 97 -14.02 3.46 3.27
CA LYS A 97 -13.94 4.40 4.40
C LYS A 97 -12.52 4.49 4.91
N LEU A 98 -12.09 5.71 5.22
CA LEU A 98 -10.84 5.92 5.93
C LEU A 98 -11.03 5.59 7.41
N VAL A 99 -10.27 4.62 7.91
CA VAL A 99 -10.33 4.17 9.30
C VAL A 99 -8.97 4.36 9.95
N GLU A 100 -8.96 5.05 11.09
CA GLU A 100 -7.79 5.09 11.94
C GLU A 100 -7.72 3.79 12.75
N LYS A 101 -6.59 3.10 12.66
CA LYS A 101 -6.32 1.88 13.45
C LYS A 101 -5.09 2.10 14.30
N GLN A 102 -5.23 1.77 15.57
CA GLN A 102 -4.12 1.71 16.51
C GLN A 102 -3.63 0.28 16.60
N LEU A 103 -2.37 0.05 16.26
CA LEU A 103 -1.69 -1.21 16.53
C LEU A 103 -0.71 -1.00 17.69
N GLN A 104 -0.92 -1.75 18.74
CA GLN A 104 0.01 -1.85 19.85
C GLN A 104 0.73 -3.19 19.77
N SER A 105 2.03 -3.16 19.55
CA SER A 105 2.87 -4.35 19.56
C SER A 105 4.11 -4.12 20.39
N SER A 106 4.63 -5.19 21.02
CA SER A 106 5.88 -5.14 21.77
C SER A 106 7.09 -4.75 20.90
N ALA A 107 7.04 -5.03 19.61
CA ALA A 107 8.12 -4.74 18.67
C ALA A 107 8.10 -3.31 18.12
N LEU A 108 6.91 -2.74 17.88
CA LEU A 108 6.73 -1.46 17.20
C LEU A 108 6.16 -0.36 18.10
N GLY A 109 5.84 -0.66 19.37
CA GLY A 109 5.16 0.27 20.26
C GLY A 109 3.73 0.60 19.80
N GLN A 110 3.30 1.81 20.10
CA GLN A 110 2.00 2.35 19.68
C GLN A 110 2.13 3.00 18.29
N ASN A 111 1.44 2.46 17.29
CA ASN A 111 1.43 3.01 15.93
C ASN A 111 0.01 3.30 15.49
N PHE A 112 -0.19 4.46 14.88
CA PHE A 112 -1.46 4.86 14.27
C PHE A 112 -1.34 4.70 12.76
N PHE A 113 -2.37 4.10 12.13
CA PHE A 113 -2.45 3.90 10.69
C PHE A 113 -3.76 4.42 10.16
N TYR A 114 -3.72 4.95 8.97
CA TYR A 114 -4.91 5.33 8.22
C TYR A 114 -5.11 4.35 7.09
N ILE A 115 -6.13 3.50 7.21
CA ILE A 115 -6.44 2.47 6.23
C ILE A 115 -7.70 2.90 5.49
N LEU A 116 -7.61 3.03 4.18
CA LEU A 116 -8.77 3.22 3.32
C LEU A 116 -9.34 1.83 3.03
N GLU A 117 -10.39 1.43 3.77
CA GLU A 117 -10.95 0.08 3.67
C GLU A 117 -11.56 -0.17 2.29
N MET A 118 -10.92 -1.02 1.49
CA MET A 118 -11.33 -1.42 0.16
C MET A 118 -11.75 -2.90 0.22
N GLU A 119 -13.03 -3.16 0.41
CA GLU A 119 -13.50 -4.54 0.58
C GLU A 119 -13.24 -5.40 -0.63
N GLY A 120 -12.72 -6.60 -0.40
CA GLY A 120 -12.29 -7.53 -1.44
C GLY A 120 -10.87 -7.30 -1.95
N ARG A 121 -10.12 -6.32 -1.42
CA ARG A 121 -8.72 -6.07 -1.72
C ARG A 121 -7.88 -6.10 -0.45
N VAL A 122 -6.66 -6.60 -0.55
CA VAL A 122 -5.71 -6.61 0.57
C VAL A 122 -4.72 -5.47 0.40
N GLN A 123 -4.44 -4.75 1.48
CA GLN A 123 -3.41 -3.71 1.50
C GLN A 123 -2.20 -4.20 2.28
N VAL A 124 -1.01 -3.96 1.73
CA VAL A 124 0.27 -4.32 2.35
C VAL A 124 1.19 -3.10 2.33
N ASP A 125 1.51 -2.58 3.50
CA ASP A 125 2.51 -1.52 3.63
C ASP A 125 3.89 -2.13 3.87
N ILE A 126 4.77 -2.01 2.88
CA ILE A 126 6.11 -2.60 2.91
C ILE A 126 6.95 -2.03 4.05
N MET A 127 6.86 -0.72 4.33
CA MET A 127 7.62 -0.12 5.44
C MET A 127 7.24 -0.78 6.76
N LYS A 128 5.96 -1.07 6.99
CA LYS A 128 5.50 -1.71 8.23
C LYS A 128 5.95 -3.17 8.33
N VAL A 129 5.98 -3.88 7.21
CA VAL A 129 6.53 -5.24 7.16
C VAL A 129 8.03 -5.22 7.48
N VAL A 130 8.79 -4.32 6.86
CA VAL A 130 10.24 -4.19 7.11
C VAL A 130 10.50 -3.80 8.58
N GLN A 131 9.75 -2.86 9.14
CA GLN A 131 9.87 -2.47 10.55
C GLN A 131 9.56 -3.62 11.51
N ARG A 132 8.61 -4.50 11.15
CA ARG A 132 8.23 -5.67 11.96
C ARG A 132 9.30 -6.76 11.94
N ASP A 133 9.85 -7.03 10.75
CA ASP A 133 10.64 -8.24 10.49
C ASP A 133 12.16 -7.99 10.52
N PHE A 134 12.59 -6.72 10.37
CA PHE A 134 14.01 -6.35 10.30
C PHE A 134 14.33 -5.17 11.22
N LYS A 135 15.43 -5.26 11.94
CA LYS A 135 15.95 -4.16 12.74
C LYS A 135 16.98 -3.40 11.92
N LEU A 136 16.61 -2.21 11.45
CA LEU A 136 17.47 -1.34 10.64
C LEU A 136 17.67 0.01 11.33
N ASP A 137 18.75 0.71 10.98
CA ASP A 137 19.04 2.05 11.51
C ASP A 137 18.07 3.11 10.96
N MET A 138 17.58 2.91 9.74
CA MET A 138 16.60 3.78 9.07
C MET A 138 15.61 2.98 8.25
N TYR A 139 14.40 3.53 8.10
CA TYR A 139 13.30 2.91 7.32
C TYR A 139 12.84 3.80 6.15
N LYS A 140 13.74 4.63 5.59
CA LYS A 140 13.47 5.33 4.33
C LYS A 140 13.57 4.34 3.17
N LEU A 141 12.73 4.52 2.13
CA LEU A 141 12.69 3.62 0.98
C LEU A 141 14.08 3.42 0.35
N ASP A 142 14.84 4.49 0.19
CA ASP A 142 16.17 4.46 -0.42
C ASP A 142 17.14 3.59 0.39
N PHE A 143 17.17 3.76 1.72
CA PHE A 143 18.03 2.98 2.61
C PHE A 143 17.65 1.50 2.61
N VAL A 144 16.36 1.20 2.63
CA VAL A 144 15.85 -0.18 2.58
C VAL A 144 16.13 -0.82 1.23
N ALA A 145 15.96 -0.09 0.13
CA ALA A 145 16.27 -0.56 -1.21
C ALA A 145 17.78 -0.80 -1.39
N GLU A 146 18.63 0.09 -0.89
CA GLU A 146 20.09 -0.12 -0.89
C GLU A 146 20.48 -1.37 -0.09
N THR A 147 19.91 -1.53 1.11
CA THR A 147 20.21 -2.67 2.00
C THR A 147 19.87 -4.00 1.36
N PHE A 148 18.66 -4.15 0.79
CA PHE A 148 18.16 -5.44 0.30
C PHE A 148 18.34 -5.67 -1.20
N LEU A 149 18.29 -4.62 -2.01
CA LEU A 149 18.36 -4.72 -3.46
C LEU A 149 19.72 -4.31 -4.03
N LYS A 150 20.59 -3.69 -3.23
CA LYS A 150 21.85 -3.10 -3.67
C LYS A 150 21.66 -2.15 -4.87
N SER A 151 20.56 -1.44 -4.88
CA SER A 151 20.16 -0.55 -5.96
C SER A 151 20.46 0.89 -5.54
N ASN A 152 21.36 1.55 -6.28
CA ASN A 152 21.58 2.99 -6.11
C ASN A 152 20.48 3.74 -6.84
N LYS A 153 19.85 4.68 -6.17
CA LYS A 153 18.78 5.51 -6.69
C LYS A 153 19.32 6.86 -7.16
N VAL A 154 18.72 7.40 -8.21
CA VAL A 154 18.83 8.84 -8.50
C VAL A 154 17.89 9.55 -7.52
N ASP A 155 18.45 10.25 -6.53
CA ASP A 155 17.65 10.95 -5.54
C ASP A 155 17.17 12.29 -6.09
N LEU A 156 15.85 12.43 -6.22
CA LEU A 156 15.20 13.72 -6.48
C LEU A 156 14.68 14.25 -5.15
N GLY A 157 15.44 15.14 -4.53
CA GLY A 157 15.06 15.71 -3.24
C GLY A 157 13.71 16.45 -3.29
N PRO A 158 12.94 16.50 -2.18
CA PRO A 158 11.62 17.16 -2.15
C PRO A 158 11.64 18.60 -2.64
N LYS A 159 12.69 19.35 -2.33
CA LYS A 159 12.84 20.76 -2.76
C LYS A 159 12.96 20.87 -4.29
N GLU A 160 13.70 19.96 -4.91
CA GLU A 160 13.88 19.95 -6.36
C GLU A 160 12.60 19.51 -7.06
N LEU A 161 11.91 18.50 -6.52
CA LEU A 161 10.61 18.03 -7.00
C LEU A 161 9.58 19.18 -7.00
N PHE A 162 9.45 19.92 -5.90
CA PHE A 162 8.56 21.08 -5.83
C PHE A 162 8.97 22.22 -6.77
N LYS A 163 10.28 22.45 -6.98
CA LYS A 163 10.78 23.43 -7.91
C LYS A 163 10.37 23.07 -9.34
N LYS A 164 10.64 21.83 -9.79
CA LYS A 164 10.27 21.33 -11.12
C LYS A 164 8.76 21.41 -11.36
N PHE A 165 7.96 21.05 -10.34
CA PHE A 165 6.51 21.14 -10.45
C PHE A 165 6.03 22.59 -10.61
N LYS A 166 6.62 23.56 -9.88
CA LYS A 166 6.29 24.99 -10.00
C LYS A 166 6.74 25.59 -11.32
N GLU A 167 7.89 25.19 -11.84
CA GLU A 167 8.39 25.60 -13.14
C GLU A 167 7.48 25.10 -14.27
N GLY A 168 6.82 23.96 -14.04
CA GLY A 168 5.88 23.36 -14.96
C GLY A 168 6.52 22.88 -16.27
N GLY A 169 5.67 22.60 -17.25
CA GLY A 169 6.08 22.11 -18.56
C GLY A 169 6.23 20.58 -18.63
N PRO A 170 5.98 20.02 -19.83
CA PRO A 170 5.90 18.56 -20.02
C PRO A 170 7.18 17.81 -19.61
N ALA A 171 8.35 18.39 -19.84
CA ALA A 171 9.64 17.79 -19.50
C ALA A 171 9.84 17.67 -17.99
N ASN A 172 9.54 18.75 -17.22
CA ASN A 172 9.66 18.72 -15.76
C ASN A 172 8.66 17.76 -15.12
N ILE A 173 7.43 17.71 -15.62
CA ILE A 173 6.40 16.76 -15.16
C ILE A 173 6.84 15.32 -15.45
N LYS A 174 7.43 15.06 -16.65
CA LYS A 174 8.02 13.77 -16.99
C LYS A 174 9.11 13.32 -16.01
N GLU A 175 10.04 14.21 -15.64
CA GLU A 175 11.11 13.85 -14.71
C GLU A 175 10.56 13.42 -13.34
N ILE A 176 9.55 14.15 -12.82
CA ILE A 176 8.87 13.78 -11.59
C ILE A 176 8.14 12.44 -11.76
N ALA A 177 7.51 12.22 -12.91
CA ALA A 177 6.78 10.98 -13.20
C ALA A 177 7.71 9.76 -13.28
N VAL A 178 8.88 9.90 -13.93
CA VAL A 178 9.91 8.84 -13.99
C VAL A 178 10.36 8.46 -12.58
N TYR A 179 10.63 9.46 -11.73
CA TYR A 179 10.99 9.23 -10.34
C TYR A 179 9.89 8.47 -9.58
N CYS A 180 8.63 8.87 -9.73
CA CYS A 180 7.49 8.22 -9.10
C CYS A 180 7.34 6.75 -9.52
N VAL A 181 7.48 6.45 -10.82
CA VAL A 181 7.41 5.08 -11.35
C VAL A 181 8.55 4.23 -10.82
N GLN A 182 9.77 4.78 -10.72
CA GLN A 182 10.91 4.08 -10.15
C GLN A 182 10.69 3.69 -8.69
N ASP A 183 10.07 4.58 -7.89
CA ASP A 183 9.70 4.27 -6.50
C ASP A 183 8.70 3.11 -6.42
N CYS A 184 7.72 3.08 -7.31
CA CYS A 184 6.78 1.97 -7.41
C CYS A 184 7.48 0.65 -7.80
N GLU A 185 8.44 0.67 -8.70
CA GLU A 185 9.23 -0.51 -9.07
C GLU A 185 10.08 -1.03 -7.91
N LEU A 186 10.66 -0.14 -7.12
CA LEU A 186 11.40 -0.53 -5.91
C LEU A 186 10.49 -1.27 -4.93
N CYS A 187 9.23 -0.82 -4.76
CA CYS A 187 8.26 -1.50 -3.93
C CYS A 187 8.02 -2.95 -4.41
N ASN A 188 7.78 -3.16 -5.71
CA ASN A 188 7.60 -4.50 -6.26
C ASN A 188 8.85 -5.38 -6.09
N ARG A 189 10.03 -4.83 -6.33
CA ARG A 189 11.30 -5.56 -6.14
C ARG A 189 11.53 -5.93 -4.68
N LEU A 190 11.20 -5.05 -3.72
CA LEU A 190 11.26 -5.35 -2.30
C LEU A 190 10.26 -6.43 -1.89
N MET A 191 9.02 -6.36 -2.38
CA MET A 191 8.00 -7.40 -2.14
C MET A 191 8.49 -8.78 -2.55
N ASN A 192 9.09 -8.88 -3.74
CA ASN A 192 9.63 -10.14 -4.26
C ASN A 192 10.91 -10.56 -3.52
N LYS A 193 11.85 -9.64 -3.29
CA LYS A 193 13.13 -9.95 -2.61
C LYS A 193 12.95 -10.45 -1.20
N LEU A 194 12.00 -9.87 -0.47
CA LEU A 194 11.68 -10.23 0.91
C LEU A 194 10.63 -11.33 1.00
N GLU A 195 10.14 -11.83 -0.13
CA GLU A 195 9.12 -12.87 -0.23
C GLU A 195 7.90 -12.59 0.67
N ILE A 196 7.49 -11.33 0.73
CA ILE A 196 6.48 -10.86 1.70
C ILE A 196 5.17 -11.65 1.55
N ILE A 197 4.69 -11.85 0.33
CA ILE A 197 3.43 -12.58 0.10
C ILE A 197 3.60 -14.05 0.46
N THR A 198 4.62 -14.72 -0.07
CA THR A 198 4.88 -16.16 0.15
C THR A 198 4.98 -16.49 1.63
N ASN A 199 5.78 -15.73 2.38
CA ASN A 199 6.01 -15.96 3.80
C ASN A 199 4.74 -15.74 4.63
N ASN A 200 3.96 -14.70 4.31
CA ASN A 200 2.72 -14.44 5.03
C ASN A 200 1.59 -15.42 4.65
N VAL A 201 1.51 -15.87 3.40
CA VAL A 201 0.58 -16.96 3.02
C VAL A 201 0.92 -18.24 3.78
N GLY A 202 2.20 -18.62 3.82
CA GLY A 202 2.67 -19.76 4.62
C GLY A 202 2.29 -19.64 6.09
N MET A 203 2.51 -18.48 6.69
CA MET A 203 2.11 -18.20 8.07
C MET A 203 0.60 -18.25 8.28
N GLY A 204 -0.19 -17.72 7.36
CA GLY A 204 -1.65 -17.76 7.39
C GLY A 204 -2.18 -19.21 7.37
N ASN A 205 -1.59 -20.03 6.52
CA ASN A 205 -1.94 -21.46 6.42
C ASN A 205 -1.63 -22.23 7.72
N VAL A 206 -0.45 -21.99 8.31
CA VAL A 206 -0.05 -22.62 9.58
C VAL A 206 -0.93 -22.16 10.74
N CYS A 207 -1.18 -20.88 10.84
CA CYS A 207 -1.94 -20.28 11.95
C CYS A 207 -3.46 -20.31 11.76
N HIS A 208 -3.95 -20.71 10.58
CA HIS A 208 -5.38 -20.69 10.22
C HIS A 208 -6.05 -19.32 10.41
N VAL A 209 -5.38 -18.27 9.96
CA VAL A 209 -5.87 -16.89 10.02
C VAL A 209 -5.96 -16.29 8.61
N PRO A 210 -6.92 -15.41 8.36
CA PRO A 210 -6.99 -14.69 7.09
C PRO A 210 -5.71 -13.92 6.80
N PHE A 211 -5.28 -13.92 5.54
CA PHE A 211 -4.02 -13.33 5.09
C PHE A 211 -3.86 -11.85 5.54
N TYR A 212 -4.90 -11.02 5.37
CA TYR A 212 -4.84 -9.61 5.74
C TYR A 212 -4.67 -9.36 7.25
N TRP A 213 -5.06 -10.33 8.12
CA TRP A 213 -4.87 -10.20 9.57
C TRP A 213 -3.39 -10.24 9.97
N LEU A 214 -2.56 -10.87 9.16
CA LEU A 214 -1.11 -10.94 9.43
C LEU A 214 -0.43 -9.57 9.38
N PHE A 215 -1.02 -8.61 8.69
CA PHE A 215 -0.54 -7.24 8.61
C PHE A 215 -1.21 -6.30 9.60
N LEU A 216 -2.45 -6.57 9.99
CA LEU A 216 -3.32 -5.66 10.75
C LEU A 216 -3.60 -6.10 12.19
N ARG A 217 -3.10 -7.28 12.60
CA ARG A 217 -3.33 -7.83 13.93
C ARG A 217 -2.01 -8.25 14.59
N GLY A 218 -1.98 -8.19 15.91
CA GLY A 218 -0.84 -8.66 16.71
C GLY A 218 -0.71 -10.19 16.72
N GLN A 219 0.35 -10.70 17.36
CA GLN A 219 0.63 -12.14 17.43
C GLN A 219 -0.44 -12.95 18.16
N GLY A 220 -1.16 -12.32 19.10
CA GLY A 220 -2.21 -12.99 19.89
C GLY A 220 -3.29 -13.67 19.05
N VAL A 221 -3.67 -13.11 17.91
CA VAL A 221 -4.69 -13.72 17.03
C VAL A 221 -4.22 -15.04 16.42
N LYS A 222 -2.93 -15.17 16.12
CA LYS A 222 -2.33 -16.40 15.57
C LYS A 222 -2.35 -17.51 16.61
N ILE A 223 -1.91 -17.18 17.83
CA ILE A 223 -1.91 -18.13 18.96
C ILE A 223 -3.33 -18.58 19.28
N TYR A 224 -4.26 -17.62 19.39
CA TYR A 224 -5.66 -17.93 19.67
C TYR A 224 -6.26 -18.86 18.60
N SER A 225 -6.01 -18.59 17.33
CA SER A 225 -6.54 -19.42 16.24
C SER A 225 -5.98 -20.86 16.28
N LEU A 226 -4.68 -21.02 16.56
CA LEU A 226 -4.06 -22.32 16.72
C LEU A 226 -4.67 -23.12 17.90
N VAL A 227 -4.81 -22.45 19.06
CA VAL A 227 -5.42 -23.07 20.25
C VAL A 227 -6.89 -23.44 19.97
N ALA A 228 -7.66 -22.53 19.36
CA ALA A 228 -9.06 -22.77 19.02
C ALA A 228 -9.22 -23.97 18.08
N ARG A 229 -8.33 -24.10 17.07
CA ARG A 229 -8.31 -25.27 16.19
C ARG A 229 -8.01 -26.55 16.95
N GLN A 230 -7.00 -26.56 17.82
CA GLN A 230 -6.63 -27.74 18.59
C GLN A 230 -7.77 -28.15 19.54
N CYS A 231 -8.36 -27.20 20.25
CA CYS A 231 -9.53 -27.46 21.10
C CYS A 231 -10.69 -28.08 20.31
N ARG A 232 -10.95 -27.59 19.08
CA ARG A 232 -11.98 -28.18 18.22
C ARG A 232 -11.67 -29.62 17.83
N LEU A 233 -10.40 -29.94 17.54
CA LEU A 233 -9.99 -31.31 17.17
C LEU A 233 -10.07 -32.29 18.34
N GLU A 234 -9.85 -31.80 19.56
CA GLU A 234 -9.88 -32.57 20.79
C GLU A 234 -11.23 -32.46 21.53
N GLU A 235 -12.21 -31.80 20.91
CA GLU A 235 -13.58 -31.61 21.46
C GLU A 235 -13.62 -30.82 22.78
N PHE A 236 -12.62 -29.94 23.03
CA PHE A 236 -12.63 -29.03 24.17
C PHE A 236 -13.41 -27.76 23.87
N LEU A 237 -14.18 -27.29 24.84
CA LEU A 237 -14.83 -25.99 24.80
C LEU A 237 -13.90 -24.89 25.32
N LEU A 238 -13.64 -23.88 24.48
CA LEU A 238 -12.96 -22.67 24.92
C LEU A 238 -13.92 -21.78 25.72
N LYS A 239 -13.53 -21.46 26.94
CA LYS A 239 -14.27 -20.50 27.75
C LYS A 239 -14.18 -19.11 27.15
N LEU A 240 -15.32 -18.50 26.83
CA LEU A 240 -15.38 -17.12 26.41
C LEU A 240 -14.86 -16.23 27.56
N GLN A 241 -13.73 -15.56 27.35
CA GLN A 241 -13.31 -14.49 28.24
C GLN A 241 -14.25 -13.29 27.99
N ARG A 242 -15.17 -13.04 28.91
CA ARG A 242 -15.87 -11.76 28.96
C ARG A 242 -14.80 -10.70 29.27
N LYS A 243 -14.73 -9.63 28.48
CA LYS A 243 -13.99 -8.42 28.90
C LYS A 243 -14.56 -8.07 30.28
N GLY A 244 -13.68 -8.00 31.28
CA GLY A 244 -14.10 -7.59 32.60
C GLY A 244 -14.81 -6.25 32.49
N ALA A 245 -15.97 -6.14 33.10
CA ALA A 245 -16.52 -4.86 33.44
C ALA A 245 -15.62 -4.32 34.55
N ASP A 246 -14.76 -3.36 34.22
CA ASP A 246 -14.14 -2.45 35.16
C ASP A 246 -15.11 -1.26 35.38
#